data_a7097695e8cd46523bc08f4b0cbe508d
#
_entry.id   a7097695e8cd46523bc08f4b0cbe508d
#
_cell.length_a   1.000
_cell.length_b   1.000
_cell.length_c   1.000
_cell.angle_alpha   90.00
_cell.angle_beta   90.00
_cell.angle_gamma   90.00
#
_symmetry.space_group_name_H-M   'P 1'
#
loop_
_entity.id
_entity.type
_entity.pdbx_description
1 polymer ?
#
loop_
_entity_poly.entity_id
_entity_poly.type
_entity_poly.pdbx_seq_one_letter_code
_entity_poly.pdbx_strand_id
1 'polypeptide(L)'
;MDQSLLKENLQSIIIQSISLAPQTTYNSLNVYRDHFGADDFFHKAALTFSQQGPLVSLLCLNCADSDIDEFLSRQLYTNLEIVRTTPDDSFADIIDYISSTSSKYLCFCEPNHRYDSAKIFDMVYSFESLPSADMLISARYYSDKAGNIIAPSELPYSKEQPDILIDGTLLLQHSINEHRNLFGNLSTLMCTTSYSKNLSFDLPGTQFNAINSLAFLFHMLVGAKIHIMPTPLALTLLQPYTDDAPMLKAYREFADSFAAKNSISISPFWKSDSSFQPQQIFPEITFFYTDMGEYYNLEPIAAEAARRGYQTVFAQDIKQKAEIGIYCQHQCYPENSKFSVILLHDMAQGHNRWPNIWYVERWNKFDLGIVPGQLWNSLWTQCACQYYANPRHGVYELGYPKSDLVDSPSLEKHARELRAQFNFKYNFSILYAPSWENDGKEDDFVCALSSLPVNLLIKQAHWPAGYEHIIHNIEQMRAMHENKYDNVYYVEPTESILTALKLCDMVVSDESSVMVEALMFHKPSIAVIDWLIPDTTPARHAIVPMDCVVKCKKVQLREYTEKMFSNPSYYHSILEKGSQFFSNQGSVCKDIMDAIEYYTEAANNSNKKTDCRFSSKKVTQKYATCSLWN
;
A
#
# COMPACT_ATOMS: atom_id res chain seq x y z
N MET A 1 -28.13 -13.95 9.79
CA MET A 1 -29.30 -13.09 10.14
C MET A 1 -29.98 -12.74 8.84
N ASP A 2 -31.31 -12.81 8.76
CA ASP A 2 -32.05 -12.42 7.57
C ASP A 2 -31.79 -10.92 7.31
N GLN A 3 -31.31 -10.57 6.13
CA GLN A 3 -30.97 -9.19 5.76
C GLN A 3 -32.20 -8.26 5.82
N SER A 4 -33.39 -8.78 5.51
CA SER A 4 -34.65 -8.03 5.61
C SER A 4 -34.95 -7.66 7.06
N LEU A 5 -34.82 -8.60 7.97
CA LEU A 5 -35.05 -8.38 9.41
C LEU A 5 -34.02 -7.40 10.02
N LEU A 6 -32.75 -7.49 9.58
CA LEU A 6 -31.71 -6.55 10.01
C LEU A 6 -32.05 -5.12 9.54
N LYS A 7 -32.50 -4.98 8.29
CA LYS A 7 -32.89 -3.68 7.72
C LYS A 7 -34.03 -3.04 8.49
N GLU A 8 -35.10 -3.79 8.74
CA GLU A 8 -36.28 -3.33 9.50
C GLU A 8 -35.92 -2.93 10.94
N ASN A 9 -35.09 -3.73 11.61
CA ASN A 9 -34.64 -3.43 12.96
C ASN A 9 -33.81 -2.14 13.02
N LEU A 10 -32.85 -1.94 12.09
CA LEU A 10 -32.06 -0.71 12.04
C LEU A 10 -32.92 0.51 11.73
N GLN A 11 -33.87 0.41 10.80
CA GLN A 11 -34.81 1.49 10.52
C GLN A 11 -35.63 1.87 11.76
N SER A 12 -36.12 0.88 12.50
CA SER A 12 -36.88 1.10 13.74
C SER A 12 -36.02 1.79 14.81
N ILE A 13 -34.79 1.34 15.03
CA ILE A 13 -33.83 1.96 15.96
C ILE A 13 -33.56 3.42 15.56
N ILE A 14 -33.27 3.68 14.29
CA ILE A 14 -33.00 5.03 13.80
C ILE A 14 -34.20 5.95 14.06
N ILE A 15 -35.40 5.53 13.67
CA ILE A 15 -36.63 6.34 13.85
C ILE A 15 -36.88 6.66 15.34
N GLN A 16 -36.68 5.69 16.21
CA GLN A 16 -36.94 5.86 17.66
C GLN A 16 -35.87 6.71 18.34
N SER A 17 -34.63 6.65 17.88
CA SER A 17 -33.51 7.34 18.53
C SER A 17 -33.24 8.75 18.00
N ILE A 18 -33.79 9.11 16.84
CA ILE A 18 -33.42 10.32 16.09
C ILE A 18 -33.49 11.63 16.89
N SER A 19 -34.38 11.73 17.85
CA SER A 19 -34.54 12.91 18.70
C SER A 19 -34.13 12.68 20.17
N LEU A 20 -33.80 11.44 20.54
CA LEU A 20 -33.61 11.06 21.95
C LEU A 20 -32.20 10.61 22.28
N ALA A 21 -31.49 10.02 21.30
CA ALA A 21 -30.19 9.40 21.51
C ALA A 21 -29.28 9.64 20.29
N PRO A 22 -28.70 10.84 20.16
CA PRO A 22 -27.92 11.22 18.96
C PRO A 22 -26.82 10.24 18.58
N GLN A 23 -26.05 9.76 19.56
CA GLN A 23 -24.97 8.80 19.28
C GLN A 23 -25.49 7.45 18.77
N THR A 24 -26.59 6.96 19.35
CA THR A 24 -27.25 5.73 18.91
C THR A 24 -27.74 5.88 17.46
N THR A 25 -28.34 7.03 17.15
CA THR A 25 -28.83 7.34 15.80
C THR A 25 -27.69 7.36 14.81
N TYR A 26 -26.61 8.07 15.09
CA TYR A 26 -25.44 8.16 14.21
C TYR A 26 -24.82 6.79 13.95
N ASN A 27 -24.55 6.00 15.01
CA ASN A 27 -24.01 4.65 14.90
C ASN A 27 -24.93 3.75 14.06
N SER A 28 -26.25 3.83 14.29
CA SER A 28 -27.22 3.02 13.54
C SER A 28 -27.33 3.45 12.08
N LEU A 29 -27.22 4.75 11.78
CA LEU A 29 -27.17 5.27 10.41
C LEU A 29 -25.91 4.78 9.68
N ASN A 30 -24.76 4.78 10.33
CA ASN A 30 -23.53 4.26 9.73
C ASN A 30 -23.63 2.76 9.45
N VAL A 31 -24.10 1.96 10.42
CA VAL A 31 -24.33 0.52 10.23
C VAL A 31 -25.34 0.28 9.10
N TYR A 32 -26.39 1.09 9.02
CA TYR A 32 -27.37 0.99 7.94
C TYR A 32 -26.72 1.27 6.58
N ARG A 33 -25.97 2.37 6.45
CA ARG A 33 -25.24 2.75 5.23
C ARG A 33 -24.26 1.67 4.78
N ASP A 34 -23.51 1.09 5.70
CA ASP A 34 -22.52 0.06 5.41
C ASP A 34 -23.13 -1.24 4.89
N HIS A 35 -24.35 -1.59 5.33
CA HIS A 35 -25.03 -2.83 4.93
C HIS A 35 -25.97 -2.67 3.73
N PHE A 36 -26.64 -1.52 3.61
CA PHE A 36 -27.73 -1.31 2.65
C PHE A 36 -27.49 -0.14 1.68
N GLY A 37 -26.39 0.58 1.84
CA GLY A 37 -26.08 1.77 1.07
C GLY A 37 -26.83 3.03 1.52
N ALA A 38 -26.58 4.14 0.85
CA ALA A 38 -27.25 5.41 1.08
C ALA A 38 -28.54 5.51 0.26
N ASP A 39 -29.56 4.71 0.60
CA ASP A 39 -30.87 4.72 -0.05
C ASP A 39 -31.75 5.90 0.43
N ASP A 40 -32.96 6.01 -0.13
CA ASP A 40 -33.90 7.10 0.21
C ASP A 40 -34.24 7.16 1.70
N PHE A 41 -34.31 6.03 2.39
CA PHE A 41 -34.53 6.00 3.84
C PHE A 41 -33.34 6.63 4.58
N PHE A 42 -32.12 6.22 4.23
CA PHE A 42 -30.90 6.77 4.82
C PHE A 42 -30.82 8.28 4.64
N HIS A 43 -31.00 8.77 3.41
CA HIS A 43 -30.96 10.22 3.11
C HIS A 43 -31.99 11.00 3.93
N LYS A 44 -33.23 10.53 3.97
CA LYS A 44 -34.29 11.18 4.74
C LYS A 44 -34.03 11.20 6.24
N ALA A 45 -33.54 10.09 6.79
CA ALA A 45 -33.21 9.97 8.20
C ALA A 45 -32.01 10.84 8.56
N ALA A 46 -30.95 10.84 7.74
CA ALA A 46 -29.76 11.67 7.94
C ALA A 46 -30.11 13.18 7.90
N LEU A 47 -30.90 13.63 6.94
CA LEU A 47 -31.37 15.02 6.87
C LEU A 47 -32.19 15.41 8.08
N THR A 48 -33.12 14.56 8.51
CA THR A 48 -33.95 14.83 9.71
C THR A 48 -33.07 14.93 10.95
N PHE A 49 -32.09 14.06 11.07
CA PHE A 49 -31.16 14.04 12.20
C PHE A 49 -30.24 15.27 12.19
N SER A 50 -29.72 15.68 11.03
CA SER A 50 -28.83 16.83 10.89
C SER A 50 -29.49 18.17 11.27
N GLN A 51 -30.78 18.33 11.09
CA GLN A 51 -31.51 19.53 11.49
C GLN A 51 -31.47 19.80 13.01
N GLN A 52 -31.23 18.78 13.81
CA GLN A 52 -31.15 18.86 15.28
C GLN A 52 -29.68 18.93 15.75
N GLY A 53 -28.72 18.80 14.85
CA GLY A 53 -27.29 18.87 15.15
C GLY A 53 -26.83 20.29 15.51
N PRO A 54 -25.58 20.44 15.99
CA PRO A 54 -24.99 21.75 16.30
C PRO A 54 -24.83 22.62 15.04
N LEU A 55 -24.90 23.94 15.21
CA LEU A 55 -24.62 24.88 14.14
C LEU A 55 -23.15 24.79 13.70
N VAL A 56 -22.91 24.69 12.39
CA VAL A 56 -21.58 24.67 11.76
C VAL A 56 -21.45 25.90 10.87
N SER A 57 -20.38 26.69 11.06
CA SER A 57 -20.01 27.72 10.09
C SER A 57 -19.18 27.11 8.98
N LEU A 58 -19.69 27.18 7.76
CA LEU A 58 -19.00 26.78 6.54
C LEU A 58 -18.33 27.99 5.89
N LEU A 59 -17.00 28.07 6.02
CA LEU A 59 -16.19 29.15 5.48
C LEU A 59 -15.72 28.79 4.07
N CYS A 60 -16.30 29.44 3.06
CA CYS A 60 -16.03 29.22 1.64
C CYS A 60 -14.99 30.23 1.17
N LEU A 61 -13.71 29.83 1.16
CA LEU A 61 -12.56 30.70 0.90
C LEU A 61 -12.36 30.89 -0.61
N ASN A 62 -12.81 32.00 -1.14
CA ASN A 62 -12.65 32.38 -2.55
C ASN A 62 -13.16 31.30 -3.55
N CYS A 63 -14.23 30.62 -3.18
CA CYS A 63 -14.89 29.61 -4.02
C CYS A 63 -15.91 30.29 -4.95
N ALA A 64 -16.12 29.74 -6.16
CA ALA A 64 -17.19 30.17 -7.03
C ALA A 64 -18.55 29.82 -6.42
N ASP A 65 -19.54 30.70 -6.58
CA ASP A 65 -20.89 30.47 -6.05
C ASP A 65 -21.51 29.17 -6.58
N SER A 66 -21.28 28.85 -7.86
CA SER A 66 -21.76 27.60 -8.47
C SER A 66 -21.22 26.36 -7.77
N ASP A 67 -19.95 26.37 -7.35
CA ASP A 67 -19.30 25.24 -6.69
C ASP A 67 -19.84 25.07 -5.26
N ILE A 68 -20.11 26.19 -4.59
CA ILE A 68 -20.70 26.18 -3.25
C ILE A 68 -22.15 25.67 -3.33
N ASP A 69 -22.94 26.14 -4.28
CA ASP A 69 -24.34 25.74 -4.43
C ASP A 69 -24.43 24.26 -4.84
N GLU A 70 -23.54 23.77 -5.71
CA GLU A 70 -23.44 22.33 -6.03
C GLU A 70 -23.10 21.53 -4.78
N PHE A 71 -22.12 21.94 -3.99
CA PHE A 71 -21.75 21.28 -2.75
C PHE A 71 -22.91 21.22 -1.76
N LEU A 72 -23.56 22.36 -1.49
CA LEU A 72 -24.67 22.45 -0.55
C LEU A 72 -25.87 21.62 -0.95
N SER A 73 -26.17 21.55 -2.24
CA SER A 73 -27.32 20.77 -2.75
C SER A 73 -27.21 19.26 -2.49
N ARG A 74 -25.99 18.78 -2.22
CA ARG A 74 -25.70 17.36 -1.98
C ARG A 74 -25.45 17.02 -0.53
N GLN A 75 -25.27 18.02 0.36
CA GLN A 75 -24.91 17.76 1.75
C GLN A 75 -26.04 17.16 2.57
N LEU A 76 -25.68 16.13 3.36
CA LEU A 76 -26.59 15.51 4.33
C LEU A 76 -26.76 16.34 5.60
N TYR A 77 -25.89 17.30 5.85
CA TYR A 77 -25.95 18.18 7.00
C TYR A 77 -26.48 19.55 6.61
N THR A 78 -27.55 20.02 7.26
CA THR A 78 -28.28 21.21 6.86
C THR A 78 -28.27 22.35 7.87
N ASN A 79 -27.85 22.12 9.12
CA ASN A 79 -27.74 23.20 10.12
C ASN A 79 -26.43 23.98 9.95
N LEU A 80 -26.38 24.79 8.88
CA LEU A 80 -25.19 25.49 8.41
C LEU A 80 -25.40 27.00 8.41
N GLU A 81 -24.38 27.74 8.85
CA GLU A 81 -24.17 29.15 8.57
C GLU A 81 -23.08 29.26 7.49
N ILE A 82 -23.40 29.88 6.34
CA ILE A 82 -22.51 29.90 5.19
C ILE A 82 -21.86 31.27 5.10
N VAL A 83 -20.53 31.30 5.17
CA VAL A 83 -19.70 32.49 5.04
C VAL A 83 -18.96 32.42 3.71
N ARG A 84 -19.36 33.28 2.77
CA ARG A 84 -18.74 33.37 1.45
C ARG A 84 -17.73 34.50 1.45
N THR A 85 -16.50 34.24 1.09
CA THR A 85 -15.49 35.27 0.89
C THR A 85 -15.34 35.60 -0.58
N THR A 86 -15.02 36.86 -0.85
CA THR A 86 -14.74 37.40 -2.18
C THR A 86 -13.22 37.56 -2.38
N PRO A 87 -12.74 37.80 -3.59
CA PRO A 87 -11.31 38.08 -3.82
C PRO A 87 -10.76 39.31 -3.06
N ASP A 88 -11.64 40.20 -2.62
CA ASP A 88 -11.26 41.41 -1.86
C ASP A 88 -11.16 41.15 -0.35
N ASP A 89 -11.73 40.02 0.14
CA ASP A 89 -11.64 39.63 1.53
C ASP A 89 -10.27 38.99 1.84
N SER A 90 -9.96 38.93 3.13
CA SER A 90 -8.67 38.47 3.63
C SER A 90 -8.79 37.47 4.78
N PHE A 91 -7.68 36.86 5.18
CA PHE A 91 -7.65 36.05 6.40
C PHE A 91 -7.95 36.86 7.68
N ALA A 92 -7.74 38.20 7.67
CA ALA A 92 -8.13 39.02 8.81
C ALA A 92 -9.66 39.02 9.00
N ASP A 93 -10.44 39.11 7.92
CA ASP A 93 -11.89 39.05 7.96
C ASP A 93 -12.39 37.68 8.48
N ILE A 94 -11.71 36.61 8.12
CA ILE A 94 -11.99 35.26 8.64
C ILE A 94 -11.71 35.17 10.15
N ILE A 95 -10.57 35.72 10.60
CA ILE A 95 -10.19 35.75 12.03
C ILE A 95 -11.22 36.54 12.85
N ASP A 96 -11.65 37.70 12.34
CA ASP A 96 -12.69 38.51 12.96
C ASP A 96 -14.03 37.79 13.02
N TYR A 97 -14.41 37.09 11.94
CA TYR A 97 -15.58 36.24 11.93
C TYR A 97 -15.49 35.11 12.97
N ILE A 98 -14.36 34.37 13.00
CA ILE A 98 -14.13 33.30 14.00
C ILE A 98 -14.31 33.82 15.42
N SER A 99 -13.82 35.03 15.70
CA SER A 99 -13.90 35.64 17.02
C SER A 99 -15.35 35.95 17.44
N SER A 100 -16.23 36.24 16.49
CA SER A 100 -17.61 36.69 16.72
C SER A 100 -18.68 35.60 16.59
N THR A 101 -18.43 34.54 15.80
CA THR A 101 -19.46 33.53 15.51
C THR A 101 -19.91 32.75 16.74
N SER A 102 -21.19 32.35 16.76
CA SER A 102 -21.80 31.50 17.78
C SER A 102 -21.88 30.02 17.41
N SER A 103 -21.42 29.64 16.21
CA SER A 103 -21.41 28.25 15.78
C SER A 103 -20.54 27.37 16.68
N LYS A 104 -20.85 26.09 16.77
CA LYS A 104 -20.06 25.14 17.57
C LYS A 104 -18.80 24.70 16.84
N TYR A 105 -18.90 24.55 15.51
CA TYR A 105 -17.83 24.08 14.66
C TYR A 105 -17.59 24.98 13.47
N LEU A 106 -16.33 25.00 13.00
CA LEU A 106 -15.89 25.67 11.78
C LEU A 106 -15.45 24.60 10.77
N CYS A 107 -15.95 24.68 9.55
CA CYS A 107 -15.55 23.84 8.42
C CYS A 107 -15.16 24.74 7.26
N PHE A 108 -14.19 24.31 6.43
CA PHE A 108 -13.64 25.14 5.36
C PHE A 108 -13.88 24.49 3.99
N CYS A 109 -14.11 25.34 3.01
CA CYS A 109 -14.09 25.00 1.58
C CYS A 109 -13.07 25.85 0.86
N GLU A 110 -12.31 25.24 -0.03
CA GLU A 110 -11.32 25.90 -0.88
C GLU A 110 -11.64 25.64 -2.36
N PRO A 111 -11.24 26.50 -3.30
CA PRO A 111 -11.47 26.32 -4.72
C PRO A 111 -10.75 25.05 -5.23
N ASN A 112 -11.26 24.48 -6.31
CA ASN A 112 -10.73 23.26 -6.93
C ASN A 112 -10.83 21.97 -6.05
N HIS A 113 -11.75 21.97 -5.11
CA HIS A 113 -12.07 20.80 -4.31
C HIS A 113 -13.51 20.37 -4.53
N ARG A 114 -13.75 19.06 -4.54
CA ARG A 114 -15.07 18.46 -4.43
C ARG A 114 -15.18 17.74 -3.10
N TYR A 115 -16.40 17.62 -2.60
CA TYR A 115 -16.62 17.11 -1.25
C TYR A 115 -17.67 16.00 -1.28
N ASP A 116 -17.47 15.01 -0.41
CA ASP A 116 -18.46 13.97 -0.18
C ASP A 116 -19.74 14.57 0.42
N SER A 117 -20.89 14.02 0.05
CA SER A 117 -22.20 14.46 0.57
C SER A 117 -22.34 14.27 2.08
N ALA A 118 -21.63 13.34 2.66
CA ALA A 118 -21.60 13.08 4.10
C ALA A 118 -20.50 13.84 4.84
N LYS A 119 -19.67 14.65 4.17
CA LYS A 119 -18.51 15.28 4.79
C LYS A 119 -18.83 15.96 6.12
N ILE A 120 -19.71 16.93 6.11
CA ILE A 120 -20.04 17.71 7.32
C ILE A 120 -20.76 16.82 8.34
N PHE A 121 -21.65 15.95 7.85
CA PHE A 121 -22.37 14.99 8.69
C PHE A 121 -21.41 14.08 9.47
N ASP A 122 -20.49 13.40 8.79
CA ASP A 122 -19.55 12.47 9.41
C ASP A 122 -18.58 13.20 10.36
N MET A 123 -18.10 14.39 9.99
CA MET A 123 -17.19 15.18 10.83
C MET A 123 -17.87 15.69 12.11
N VAL A 124 -19.11 16.21 12.03
CA VAL A 124 -19.85 16.68 13.21
C VAL A 124 -20.07 15.54 14.20
N TYR A 125 -20.52 14.39 13.74
CA TYR A 125 -20.82 13.28 14.64
C TYR A 125 -19.57 12.57 15.15
N SER A 126 -18.45 12.64 14.42
CA SER A 126 -17.15 12.25 14.99
C SER A 126 -16.74 13.15 16.15
N PHE A 127 -16.95 14.45 16.06
CA PHE A 127 -16.73 15.36 17.17
C PHE A 127 -17.62 15.08 18.37
N GLU A 128 -18.91 14.83 18.14
CA GLU A 128 -19.85 14.50 19.22
C GLU A 128 -19.47 13.19 19.94
N SER A 129 -18.79 12.28 19.23
CA SER A 129 -18.26 11.03 19.78
C SER A 129 -16.93 11.20 20.52
N LEU A 130 -16.16 12.24 20.19
CA LEU A 130 -14.84 12.54 20.72
C LEU A 130 -14.75 13.98 21.22
N PRO A 131 -15.47 14.33 22.29
CA PRO A 131 -15.61 15.71 22.76
C PRO A 131 -14.31 16.36 23.25
N SER A 132 -13.25 15.59 23.41
CA SER A 132 -11.91 16.09 23.77
C SER A 132 -11.05 16.48 22.56
N ALA A 133 -11.52 16.27 21.32
CA ALA A 133 -10.82 16.71 20.13
C ALA A 133 -11.04 18.22 19.92
N ASP A 134 -10.00 18.94 19.53
CA ASP A 134 -10.07 20.34 19.11
C ASP A 134 -10.28 20.44 17.61
N MET A 135 -9.79 19.44 16.86
CA MET A 135 -9.77 19.42 15.42
C MET A 135 -9.93 18.01 14.85
N LEU A 136 -10.65 17.91 13.73
CA LEU A 136 -10.72 16.73 12.89
C LEU A 136 -10.06 17.01 11.54
N ILE A 137 -9.31 16.02 11.05
CA ILE A 137 -8.73 16.04 9.71
C ILE A 137 -9.19 14.79 8.98
N SER A 138 -9.89 14.94 7.86
CA SER A 138 -10.30 13.81 7.02
C SER A 138 -9.23 13.45 5.99
N ALA A 139 -9.22 12.20 5.58
CA ALA A 139 -8.53 11.79 4.37
C ALA A 139 -9.12 12.50 3.14
N ARG A 140 -8.38 12.49 2.03
CA ARG A 140 -8.81 13.04 0.74
C ARG A 140 -8.30 12.18 -0.40
N TYR A 141 -8.93 12.30 -1.54
CA TYR A 141 -8.39 11.81 -2.80
C TYR A 141 -7.78 12.94 -3.61
N TYR A 142 -6.85 12.58 -4.49
CA TYR A 142 -6.35 13.47 -5.52
C TYR A 142 -6.87 13.03 -6.89
N SER A 143 -7.30 13.97 -7.72
CA SER A 143 -7.75 13.70 -9.09
C SER A 143 -6.93 14.48 -10.11
N ASP A 144 -6.88 13.96 -11.34
CA ASP A 144 -6.44 14.71 -12.51
C ASP A 144 -7.56 15.63 -13.04
N LYS A 145 -7.25 16.41 -14.10
CA LYS A 145 -8.23 17.30 -14.75
C LYS A 145 -9.42 16.58 -15.37
N ALA A 146 -9.30 15.28 -15.66
CA ALA A 146 -10.37 14.46 -16.19
C ALA A 146 -11.26 13.86 -15.09
N GLY A 147 -10.93 14.12 -13.80
CA GLY A 147 -11.65 13.58 -12.64
C GLY A 147 -11.23 12.17 -12.24
N ASN A 148 -10.18 11.60 -12.86
CA ASN A 148 -9.66 10.31 -12.44
C ASN A 148 -8.90 10.45 -11.13
N ILE A 149 -9.16 9.56 -10.18
CA ILE A 149 -8.44 9.54 -8.90
C ILE A 149 -7.02 9.02 -9.15
N ILE A 150 -6.01 9.80 -8.76
CA ILE A 150 -4.59 9.51 -9.00
C ILE A 150 -3.87 9.05 -7.73
N ALA A 151 -4.27 9.54 -6.57
CA ALA A 151 -3.71 9.12 -5.29
C ALA A 151 -4.66 9.45 -4.14
N PRO A 152 -4.68 8.64 -3.06
CA PRO A 152 -5.28 9.01 -1.78
C PRO A 152 -4.38 10.00 -1.03
N SER A 153 -4.93 10.59 0.04
CA SER A 153 -4.16 11.47 0.90
C SER A 153 -3.08 10.72 1.69
N GLU A 154 -2.03 11.44 2.00
CA GLU A 154 -0.86 10.96 2.74
C GLU A 154 -1.07 10.98 4.27
N LEU A 155 -2.25 10.62 4.76
CA LEU A 155 -2.46 10.58 6.21
C LEU A 155 -1.62 9.49 6.87
N PRO A 156 -0.90 9.80 7.95
CA PRO A 156 0.10 8.90 8.55
C PRO A 156 -0.50 7.75 9.37
N TYR A 157 -1.84 7.63 9.44
CA TYR A 157 -2.47 6.72 10.40
C TYR A 157 -3.50 5.80 9.75
N SER A 158 -3.49 4.53 10.16
CA SER A 158 -4.37 3.48 9.66
C SER A 158 -5.71 3.43 10.39
N LYS A 159 -6.72 2.79 9.77
CA LYS A 159 -8.05 2.52 10.35
C LYS A 159 -8.04 1.77 11.69
N GLU A 160 -6.93 1.19 12.11
CA GLU A 160 -6.87 0.31 13.28
C GLU A 160 -6.85 1.04 14.64
N GLN A 161 -6.77 2.35 14.63
CA GLN A 161 -6.78 3.15 15.86
C GLN A 161 -7.71 4.36 15.71
N PRO A 162 -9.03 4.13 15.59
CA PRO A 162 -9.99 5.19 15.28
C PRO A 162 -10.13 6.25 16.37
N ASP A 163 -9.72 5.97 17.61
CA ASP A 163 -10.00 6.81 18.79
C ASP A 163 -8.75 7.53 19.34
N ILE A 164 -7.63 7.52 18.63
CA ILE A 164 -6.42 8.20 19.08
C ILE A 164 -6.47 9.68 18.74
N LEU A 165 -6.26 10.50 19.77
CA LEU A 165 -5.98 11.92 19.61
C LEU A 165 -4.48 12.14 19.46
N ILE A 166 -4.11 12.91 18.46
CA ILE A 166 -2.74 13.25 18.12
C ILE A 166 -2.47 14.68 18.54
N ASP A 167 -1.29 14.93 19.10
CA ASP A 167 -0.81 16.28 19.33
C ASP A 167 -0.48 16.95 18.00
N GLY A 168 -1.18 18.06 17.70
CA GLY A 168 -1.01 18.78 16.45
C GLY A 168 0.36 19.41 16.29
N THR A 169 1.03 19.77 17.39
CA THR A 169 2.41 20.28 17.35
C THR A 169 3.38 19.18 16.91
N LEU A 170 3.19 17.95 17.39
CA LEU A 170 4.00 16.80 16.96
C LEU A 170 3.72 16.44 15.50
N LEU A 171 2.46 16.50 15.07
CA LEU A 171 2.09 16.27 13.67
C LEU A 171 2.73 17.32 12.76
N LEU A 172 2.71 18.59 13.17
CA LEU A 172 3.34 19.68 12.44
C LEU A 172 4.85 19.54 12.39
N GLN A 173 5.49 19.24 13.53
CA GLN A 173 6.92 18.97 13.60
C GLN A 173 7.34 17.85 12.66
N HIS A 174 6.58 16.74 12.65
CA HIS A 174 6.83 15.61 11.77
C HIS A 174 6.67 16.02 10.29
N SER A 175 5.61 16.76 9.98
CA SER A 175 5.35 17.28 8.64
C SER A 175 6.46 18.20 8.13
N ILE A 176 6.95 19.13 8.98
CA ILE A 176 8.07 20.00 8.64
C ILE A 176 9.36 19.21 8.46
N ASN A 177 9.68 18.29 9.37
CA ASN A 177 10.90 17.48 9.28
C ASN A 177 10.92 16.56 8.07
N GLU A 178 9.77 16.06 7.64
CA GLU A 178 9.66 15.16 6.49
C GLU A 178 9.39 15.89 5.16
N HIS A 179 9.30 17.21 5.17
CA HIS A 179 8.93 18.01 4.00
C HIS A 179 7.59 17.65 3.38
N ARG A 180 6.64 17.23 4.20
CA ARG A 180 5.36 16.70 3.77
C ARG A 180 4.22 17.44 4.42
N ASN A 181 3.18 17.64 3.66
CA ASN A 181 1.90 18.01 4.22
C ASN A 181 1.16 16.75 4.71
N LEU A 182 1.38 16.38 5.98
CA LEU A 182 0.74 15.22 6.64
C LEU A 182 -0.65 15.55 7.19
N PHE A 183 -1.10 16.79 7.12
CA PHE A 183 -2.35 17.25 7.71
C PHE A 183 -3.37 17.74 6.68
N GLY A 184 -3.03 17.76 5.41
CA GLY A 184 -3.93 18.19 4.34
C GLY A 184 -3.95 19.71 4.15
N ASN A 185 -5.10 20.22 3.77
CA ASN A 185 -5.38 21.65 3.61
C ASN A 185 -6.67 22.00 4.37
N LEU A 186 -7.04 23.27 4.37
CA LEU A 186 -8.23 23.74 5.09
C LEU A 186 -9.49 22.98 4.68
N SER A 187 -9.59 22.59 3.42
CA SER A 187 -10.73 21.82 2.89
C SER A 187 -10.91 20.43 3.51
N THR A 188 -9.92 19.87 4.20
CA THR A 188 -10.02 18.57 4.88
C THR A 188 -10.32 18.70 6.37
N LEU A 189 -10.46 19.92 6.87
CA LEU A 189 -10.45 20.23 8.28
C LEU A 189 -11.84 20.68 8.80
N MET A 190 -12.14 20.26 10.01
CA MET A 190 -13.16 20.86 10.88
C MET A 190 -12.57 21.06 12.28
N CYS A 191 -12.91 22.15 12.96
CA CYS A 191 -12.42 22.46 14.30
C CYS A 191 -13.52 22.99 15.20
N THR A 192 -13.31 22.92 16.52
CA THR A 192 -14.21 23.58 17.47
C THR A 192 -13.98 25.09 17.45
N THR A 193 -15.06 25.86 17.47
CA THR A 193 -15.00 27.32 17.53
C THR A 193 -14.36 27.80 18.84
N SER A 194 -14.60 27.08 19.93
CA SER A 194 -14.00 27.39 21.24
C SER A 194 -12.48 27.30 21.23
N TYR A 195 -11.90 26.33 20.50
CA TYR A 195 -10.46 26.23 20.31
C TYR A 195 -9.94 27.40 19.45
N SER A 196 -10.54 27.59 18.28
CA SER A 196 -10.08 28.57 17.28
C SER A 196 -10.12 30.01 17.80
N LYS A 197 -11.09 30.36 18.65
CA LYS A 197 -11.17 31.70 19.28
C LYS A 197 -10.00 32.05 20.20
N ASN A 198 -9.31 31.04 20.71
CA ASN A 198 -8.17 31.23 21.63
C ASN A 198 -6.83 31.32 20.89
N LEU A 199 -6.83 31.19 19.56
CA LEU A 199 -5.61 31.24 18.76
C LEU A 199 -5.22 32.67 18.42
N SER A 200 -3.92 32.91 18.34
CA SER A 200 -3.34 34.14 17.80
C SER A 200 -2.70 33.82 16.46
N PHE A 201 -3.12 34.51 15.42
CA PHE A 201 -2.64 34.29 14.06
C PHE A 201 -1.63 35.39 13.68
N ASP A 202 -0.41 34.93 13.37
CA ASP A 202 0.65 35.79 12.83
C ASP A 202 0.97 35.31 11.40
N LEU A 203 0.27 35.87 10.44
CA LEU A 203 0.34 35.46 9.05
C LEU A 203 1.33 36.31 8.27
N PRO A 204 2.07 35.74 7.31
CA PRO A 204 3.03 36.50 6.48
C PRO A 204 2.34 37.50 5.55
N GLY A 205 1.03 37.41 5.39
CA GLY A 205 0.19 38.33 4.64
C GLY A 205 -1.30 38.03 4.88
N THR A 206 -2.17 38.87 4.34
CA THR A 206 -3.61 38.79 4.59
C THR A 206 -4.40 38.13 3.45
N GLN A 207 -3.87 38.08 2.23
CA GLN A 207 -4.57 37.56 1.05
C GLN A 207 -4.75 36.06 1.09
N PHE A 208 -5.81 35.57 0.45
CA PHE A 208 -6.03 34.13 0.24
C PHE A 208 -5.06 33.59 -0.81
N ASN A 209 -3.95 33.05 -0.36
CA ASN A 209 -2.97 32.35 -1.18
C ASN A 209 -2.44 31.11 -0.45
N ALA A 210 -1.74 30.23 -1.15
CA ALA A 210 -1.27 28.96 -0.62
C ALA A 210 -0.40 29.11 0.64
N ILE A 211 0.46 30.14 0.72
CA ILE A 211 1.36 30.35 1.87
C ILE A 211 0.57 30.82 3.09
N ASN A 212 -0.34 31.77 2.91
CA ASN A 212 -1.15 32.27 4.02
C ASN A 212 -2.15 31.23 4.50
N SER A 213 -2.74 30.43 3.61
CA SER A 213 -3.60 29.28 3.97
C SER A 213 -2.82 28.26 4.82
N LEU A 214 -1.59 28.00 4.42
CA LEU A 214 -0.71 27.09 5.15
C LEU A 214 -0.29 27.67 6.50
N ALA A 215 0.07 28.96 6.54
CA ALA A 215 0.39 29.67 7.77
C ALA A 215 -0.78 29.66 8.76
N PHE A 216 -1.98 29.94 8.26
CA PHE A 216 -3.20 29.84 9.06
C PHE A 216 -3.39 28.44 9.62
N LEU A 217 -3.22 27.41 8.80
CA LEU A 217 -3.32 26.01 9.21
C LEU A 217 -2.24 25.63 10.24
N PHE A 218 -1.01 26.12 10.13
CA PHE A 218 0.04 25.90 11.11
C PHE A 218 -0.35 26.43 12.50
N HIS A 219 -0.91 27.64 12.54
CA HIS A 219 -1.42 28.19 13.80
C HIS A 219 -2.56 27.36 14.38
N MET A 220 -3.41 26.81 13.52
CA MET A 220 -4.50 25.91 13.95
C MET A 220 -3.98 24.59 14.53
N LEU A 221 -2.82 24.10 14.09
CA LEU A 221 -2.28 22.80 14.52
C LEU A 221 -1.56 22.87 15.87
N VAL A 222 -0.91 23.99 16.19
CA VAL A 222 -0.09 24.11 17.41
C VAL A 222 -0.94 23.96 18.65
N GLY A 223 -0.66 22.92 19.45
CA GLY A 223 -1.35 22.61 20.70
C GLY A 223 -2.73 21.96 20.53
N ALA A 224 -3.19 21.74 19.29
CA ALA A 224 -4.47 21.08 19.02
C ALA A 224 -4.43 19.60 19.36
N LYS A 225 -5.54 19.08 19.90
CA LYS A 225 -5.82 17.65 19.98
C LYS A 225 -6.57 17.23 18.71
N ILE A 226 -5.90 16.50 17.86
CA ILE A 226 -6.37 16.16 16.52
C ILE A 226 -6.85 14.73 16.46
N HIS A 227 -8.05 14.53 15.92
CA HIS A 227 -8.51 13.22 15.47
C HIS A 227 -8.40 13.12 13.96
N ILE A 228 -7.78 12.06 13.46
CA ILE A 228 -7.64 11.81 12.03
C ILE A 228 -8.69 10.80 11.58
N MET A 229 -9.55 11.25 10.68
CA MET A 229 -10.56 10.41 10.06
C MET A 229 -9.98 9.74 8.81
N PRO A 230 -9.88 8.40 8.77
CA PRO A 230 -9.33 7.70 7.60
C PRO A 230 -10.28 7.73 6.39
N THR A 231 -11.53 8.13 6.57
CA THR A 231 -12.52 8.23 5.50
C THR A 231 -12.20 9.44 4.61
N PRO A 232 -12.01 9.26 3.29
CA PRO A 232 -11.80 10.37 2.37
C PRO A 232 -13.11 11.14 2.19
N LEU A 233 -13.15 12.37 2.64
CA LEU A 233 -14.32 13.26 2.56
C LEU A 233 -14.11 14.44 1.60
N ALA A 234 -12.98 14.51 0.94
CA ALA A 234 -12.66 15.52 -0.06
C ALA A 234 -11.91 14.93 -1.27
N LEU A 235 -12.11 15.53 -2.42
CA LEU A 235 -11.40 15.26 -3.66
C LEU A 235 -10.67 16.54 -4.09
N THR A 236 -9.35 16.50 -4.15
CA THR A 236 -8.52 17.62 -4.54
C THR A 236 -8.07 17.47 -5.99
N LEU A 237 -8.36 18.46 -6.83
CA LEU A 237 -7.84 18.50 -8.19
C LEU A 237 -6.35 18.84 -8.14
N LEU A 238 -5.49 17.91 -8.51
CA LEU A 238 -4.07 18.18 -8.66
C LEU A 238 -3.84 19.10 -9.86
N GLN A 239 -3.36 20.29 -9.56
CA GLN A 239 -2.75 21.12 -10.59
C GLN A 239 -1.44 20.45 -11.04
N PRO A 240 -1.08 20.50 -12.35
CA PRO A 240 0.24 20.06 -12.77
C PRO A 240 1.27 20.80 -11.91
N TYR A 241 2.17 20.05 -11.30
CA TYR A 241 3.28 20.62 -10.53
C TYR A 241 4.08 21.52 -11.48
N THR A 242 3.85 22.80 -11.38
CA THR A 242 4.79 23.77 -11.91
C THR A 242 5.92 23.82 -10.89
N ASP A 243 7.13 23.63 -11.34
CA ASP A 243 8.36 23.73 -10.54
C ASP A 243 8.47 25.18 -10.03
N ASP A 244 7.67 25.48 -8.99
CA ASP A 244 7.59 26.83 -8.41
C ASP A 244 8.65 26.97 -7.31
N ALA A 245 9.92 26.94 -7.74
CA ALA A 245 11.06 27.11 -6.86
C ALA A 245 10.94 28.33 -5.92
N PRO A 246 10.36 29.49 -6.36
CA PRO A 246 10.08 30.60 -5.46
C PRO A 246 9.08 30.27 -4.36
N MET A 247 7.99 29.54 -4.67
CA MET A 247 6.97 29.18 -3.68
C MET A 247 7.49 28.17 -2.66
N LEU A 248 8.25 27.19 -3.11
CA LEU A 248 8.90 26.23 -2.23
C LEU A 248 9.92 26.88 -1.29
N LYS A 249 10.67 27.87 -1.79
CA LYS A 249 11.58 28.67 -0.99
C LYS A 249 10.84 29.48 0.07
N ALA A 250 9.79 30.18 -0.33
CA ALA A 250 8.97 30.99 0.61
C ALA A 250 8.30 30.09 1.67
N TYR A 251 7.86 28.88 1.30
CA TYR A 251 7.35 27.90 2.25
C TYR A 251 8.41 27.51 3.29
N ARG A 252 9.62 27.20 2.83
CA ARG A 252 10.73 26.80 3.73
C ARG A 252 11.08 27.92 4.70
N GLU A 253 11.26 29.11 4.21
CA GLU A 253 11.56 30.30 5.02
C GLU A 253 10.48 30.56 6.07
N PHE A 254 9.20 30.40 5.69
CA PHE A 254 8.09 30.50 6.62
C PHE A 254 8.10 29.38 7.66
N ALA A 255 8.25 28.12 7.24
CA ALA A 255 8.24 26.95 8.11
C ALA A 255 9.38 27.01 9.16
N ASP A 256 10.58 27.42 8.74
CA ASP A 256 11.73 27.59 9.63
C ASP A 256 11.49 28.70 10.67
N SER A 257 10.99 29.84 10.23
CA SER A 257 10.65 30.97 11.10
C SER A 257 9.55 30.59 12.10
N PHE A 258 8.50 29.92 11.62
CA PHE A 258 7.38 29.47 12.44
C PHE A 258 7.82 28.45 13.50
N ALA A 259 8.62 27.48 13.10
CA ALA A 259 9.14 26.45 14.01
C ALA A 259 10.03 27.06 15.10
N ALA A 260 10.91 28.00 14.74
CA ALA A 260 11.76 28.69 15.70
C ALA A 260 10.92 29.50 16.72
N LYS A 261 9.88 30.20 16.25
CA LYS A 261 8.99 31.00 17.10
C LYS A 261 8.17 30.14 18.07
N ASN A 262 7.74 28.96 17.64
CA ASN A 262 6.90 28.05 18.42
C ASN A 262 7.70 26.95 19.15
N SER A 263 9.02 27.05 19.22
CA SER A 263 9.91 26.06 19.86
C SER A 263 9.75 24.64 19.30
N ILE A 264 9.40 24.53 18.03
CA ILE A 264 9.27 23.27 17.33
C ILE A 264 10.68 22.83 16.91
N SER A 265 11.09 21.63 17.32
CA SER A 265 12.41 21.09 16.98
C SER A 265 12.47 20.70 15.51
N ILE A 266 13.23 21.41 14.71
CA ILE A 266 13.52 21.04 13.32
C ILE A 266 14.82 20.23 13.31
N SER A 267 14.86 19.14 12.57
CA SER A 267 16.08 18.38 12.37
C SER A 267 17.17 19.24 11.73
N PRO A 268 18.42 19.22 12.23
CA PRO A 268 19.51 20.04 11.70
C PRO A 268 19.85 19.81 10.22
N PHE A 269 19.26 18.82 9.59
CA PHE A 269 19.37 18.57 8.14
C PHE A 269 18.89 19.73 7.24
N TRP A 270 18.17 20.73 7.79
CA TRP A 270 17.59 21.85 7.04
C TRP A 270 18.39 23.12 7.00
N LYS A 271 19.41 23.24 7.80
CA LYS A 271 20.29 24.40 7.67
C LYS A 271 21.19 24.17 6.45
N SER A 272 20.67 24.56 5.28
CA SER A 272 21.50 24.68 4.09
C SER A 272 22.53 25.77 4.30
N ASP A 273 23.67 25.40 4.82
CA ASP A 273 24.86 26.21 4.70
C ASP A 273 25.26 26.23 3.23
N SER A 274 25.06 27.37 2.56
CA SER A 274 25.27 27.53 1.12
C SER A 274 26.75 27.43 0.70
N SER A 275 27.63 27.00 1.60
CA SER A 275 29.06 26.85 1.38
C SER A 275 29.56 25.41 1.30
N PHE A 276 28.69 24.40 1.50
CA PHE A 276 29.06 23.00 1.41
C PHE A 276 28.80 22.49 -0.01
N GLN A 277 29.86 22.27 -0.78
CA GLN A 277 29.82 21.35 -1.92
C GLN A 277 29.94 19.93 -1.36
N PRO A 278 28.87 19.15 -1.25
CA PRO A 278 28.99 17.79 -0.76
C PRO A 278 29.72 16.96 -1.79
N GLN A 279 30.80 16.29 -1.38
CA GLN A 279 31.12 15.02 -1.99
C GLN A 279 29.83 14.20 -1.95
N GLN A 280 29.40 13.69 -3.09
CA GLN A 280 28.18 12.93 -3.25
C GLN A 280 28.30 11.65 -2.43
N ILE A 281 27.92 11.73 -1.14
CA ILE A 281 27.81 10.55 -0.28
C ILE A 281 26.42 10.02 -0.54
N PHE A 282 26.34 8.96 -1.33
CA PHE A 282 25.09 8.22 -1.50
C PHE A 282 24.66 7.66 -0.14
N PRO A 283 23.38 7.79 0.24
CA PRO A 283 22.88 7.21 1.48
C PRO A 283 23.05 5.68 1.46
N GLU A 284 23.17 5.11 2.65
CA GLU A 284 23.16 3.66 2.80
C GLU A 284 21.78 3.09 2.53
N ILE A 285 21.72 1.99 1.78
CA ILE A 285 20.50 1.21 1.55
C ILE A 285 20.59 -0.09 2.35
N THR A 286 19.64 -0.28 3.26
CA THR A 286 19.53 -1.51 4.06
C THR A 286 18.44 -2.40 3.50
N PHE A 287 18.79 -3.64 3.18
CA PHE A 287 17.91 -4.69 2.68
C PHE A 287 17.56 -5.63 3.83
N PHE A 288 16.30 -5.59 4.24
CA PHE A 288 15.81 -6.38 5.37
C PHE A 288 15.28 -7.73 4.92
N TYR A 289 15.72 -8.81 5.56
CA TYR A 289 15.29 -10.16 5.27
C TYR A 289 15.25 -11.03 6.50
N THR A 290 14.41 -12.05 6.53
CA THR A 290 14.30 -13.05 7.60
C THR A 290 14.67 -14.44 7.12
N ASP A 291 14.57 -14.71 5.82
CA ASP A 291 14.93 -15.96 5.18
C ASP A 291 15.68 -15.77 3.86
N MET A 292 16.21 -16.87 3.32
CA MET A 292 16.98 -16.82 2.06
C MET A 292 16.14 -16.55 0.83
N GLY A 293 14.84 -16.84 0.85
CA GLY A 293 13.93 -16.51 -0.26
C GLY A 293 13.79 -15.00 -0.42
N GLU A 294 13.64 -14.29 0.70
CA GLU A 294 13.64 -12.84 0.75
C GLU A 294 14.98 -12.24 0.32
N TYR A 295 16.09 -12.78 0.85
CA TYR A 295 17.44 -12.38 0.46
C TYR A 295 17.62 -12.42 -1.06
N TYR A 296 17.30 -13.54 -1.72
CA TYR A 296 17.43 -13.69 -3.17
C TYR A 296 16.48 -12.81 -3.97
N ASN A 297 15.39 -12.32 -3.37
CA ASN A 297 14.53 -11.34 -4.01
C ASN A 297 15.13 -9.92 -3.96
N LEU A 298 15.89 -9.61 -2.91
CA LEU A 298 16.48 -8.29 -2.67
C LEU A 298 17.88 -8.14 -3.30
N GLU A 299 18.63 -9.22 -3.41
CA GLU A 299 20.02 -9.23 -3.92
C GLU A 299 20.19 -8.53 -5.27
N PRO A 300 19.32 -8.73 -6.28
CA PRO A 300 19.48 -8.06 -7.57
C PRO A 300 19.34 -6.53 -7.46
N ILE A 301 18.49 -6.04 -6.59
CA ILE A 301 18.35 -4.59 -6.34
C ILE A 301 19.59 -4.06 -5.64
N ALA A 302 20.13 -4.82 -4.68
CA ALA A 302 21.35 -4.44 -3.99
C ALA A 302 22.56 -4.37 -4.95
N ALA A 303 22.65 -5.30 -5.90
CA ALA A 303 23.67 -5.27 -6.95
C ALA A 303 23.55 -4.02 -7.82
N GLU A 304 22.34 -3.65 -8.23
CA GLU A 304 22.12 -2.42 -9.01
C GLU A 304 22.42 -1.16 -8.18
N ALA A 305 22.02 -1.13 -6.91
CA ALA A 305 22.33 -0.03 -5.99
C ALA A 305 23.85 0.15 -5.82
N ALA A 306 24.57 -0.94 -5.58
CA ALA A 306 26.04 -0.94 -5.49
C ALA A 306 26.69 -0.46 -6.79
N ARG A 307 26.17 -0.89 -7.95
CA ARG A 307 26.63 -0.41 -9.27
C ARG A 307 26.48 1.11 -9.43
N ARG A 308 25.47 1.72 -8.79
CA ARG A 308 25.24 3.16 -8.77
C ARG A 308 26.09 3.89 -7.72
N GLY A 309 26.81 3.17 -6.87
CA GLY A 309 27.70 3.75 -5.85
C GLY A 309 27.08 3.86 -4.46
N TYR A 310 25.89 3.29 -4.24
CA TYR A 310 25.30 3.21 -2.89
C TYR A 310 26.05 2.20 -2.02
N GLN A 311 26.18 2.50 -0.73
CA GLN A 311 26.54 1.50 0.25
C GLN A 311 25.34 0.60 0.51
N THR A 312 25.50 -0.72 0.37
CA THR A 312 24.43 -1.69 0.57
C THR A 312 24.70 -2.58 1.78
N VAL A 313 23.71 -2.76 2.62
CA VAL A 313 23.77 -3.59 3.83
C VAL A 313 22.58 -4.54 3.85
N PHE A 314 22.85 -5.83 4.10
CA PHE A 314 21.80 -6.81 4.37
C PHE A 314 21.66 -7.01 5.87
N ALA A 315 20.42 -6.91 6.39
CA ALA A 315 20.13 -6.98 7.82
C ALA A 315 19.04 -8.01 8.14
N GLN A 316 19.35 -8.93 9.06
CA GLN A 316 18.37 -9.86 9.63
C GLN A 316 17.67 -9.27 10.87
N ASP A 317 18.27 -8.26 11.51
CA ASP A 317 17.56 -7.48 12.52
C ASP A 317 16.61 -6.50 11.82
N ILE A 318 15.38 -6.94 11.61
CA ILE A 318 14.34 -6.16 10.93
C ILE A 318 13.89 -4.90 11.69
N LYS A 319 14.36 -4.72 12.94
CA LYS A 319 14.10 -3.51 13.75
C LYS A 319 15.23 -2.49 13.69
N GLN A 320 16.32 -2.79 13.00
CA GLN A 320 17.43 -1.86 12.81
C GLN A 320 16.96 -0.58 12.12
N LYS A 321 17.56 0.55 12.46
CA LYS A 321 17.32 1.83 11.76
C LYS A 321 18.06 1.88 10.44
N ALA A 322 17.43 2.49 9.43
CA ALA A 322 18.00 2.66 8.10
C ALA A 322 17.73 4.05 7.51
N GLU A 323 18.63 4.52 6.64
CA GLU A 323 18.37 5.71 5.81
C GLU A 323 17.32 5.36 4.74
N ILE A 324 17.59 4.31 3.97
CA ILE A 324 16.65 3.73 3.01
C ILE A 324 16.51 2.27 3.36
N GLY A 325 15.31 1.83 3.72
CA GLY A 325 15.00 0.43 4.02
C GLY A 325 14.19 -0.22 2.90
N ILE A 326 14.65 -1.38 2.42
CA ILE A 326 13.92 -2.19 1.43
C ILE A 326 13.47 -3.48 2.08
N TYR A 327 12.19 -3.80 1.95
CA TYR A 327 11.49 -4.88 2.63
C TYR A 327 10.73 -5.75 1.65
N CYS A 328 10.61 -7.04 1.95
CA CYS A 328 9.72 -7.94 1.23
C CYS A 328 9.09 -9.01 2.16
N GLN A 329 9.23 -8.88 3.48
CA GLN A 329 8.73 -9.83 4.47
C GLN A 329 7.38 -9.41 5.08
N HIS A 330 6.72 -10.35 5.78
CA HIS A 330 5.43 -10.12 6.44
C HIS A 330 5.53 -9.24 7.69
N GLN A 331 6.64 -9.29 8.43
CA GLN A 331 6.87 -8.46 9.61
C GLN A 331 7.89 -7.38 9.27
N CYS A 332 7.45 -6.14 9.17
CA CYS A 332 8.28 -5.00 8.80
C CYS A 332 8.11 -3.86 9.80
N TYR A 333 9.17 -3.10 9.94
CA TYR A 333 9.21 -1.89 10.77
C TYR A 333 9.63 -0.68 9.91
N PRO A 334 8.80 -0.26 8.92
CA PRO A 334 9.13 0.83 8.01
C PRO A 334 9.33 2.16 8.72
N GLU A 335 8.77 2.33 9.92
CA GLU A 335 8.97 3.49 10.79
C GLU A 335 10.43 3.66 11.28
N ASN A 336 11.25 2.62 11.18
CA ASN A 336 12.68 2.68 11.49
C ASN A 336 13.54 3.12 10.31
N SER A 337 12.96 3.28 9.13
CA SER A 337 13.63 3.79 7.93
C SER A 337 13.18 5.21 7.62
N LYS A 338 14.10 6.08 7.19
CA LYS A 338 13.73 7.43 6.74
C LYS A 338 12.98 7.42 5.42
N PHE A 339 13.27 6.45 4.56
CA PHE A 339 12.52 6.11 3.36
C PHE A 339 12.38 4.59 3.27
N SER A 340 11.17 4.11 3.03
CA SER A 340 10.86 2.68 3.08
C SER A 340 10.18 2.18 1.81
N VAL A 341 10.65 1.06 1.30
CA VAL A 341 10.13 0.42 0.08
C VAL A 341 9.68 -0.99 0.40
N ILE A 342 8.49 -1.36 -0.01
CA ILE A 342 7.97 -2.73 0.11
C ILE A 342 7.79 -3.37 -1.27
N LEU A 343 8.28 -4.58 -1.42
CA LEU A 343 8.05 -5.42 -2.59
C LEU A 343 7.13 -6.58 -2.24
N LEU A 344 6.28 -6.97 -3.18
CA LEU A 344 5.50 -8.18 -3.01
C LEU A 344 6.43 -9.40 -3.06
N HIS A 345 6.39 -10.23 -2.00
CA HIS A 345 7.17 -11.45 -1.86
C HIS A 345 6.35 -12.68 -2.25
N ASP A 346 5.21 -12.87 -1.61
CA ASP A 346 4.36 -14.05 -1.78
C ASP A 346 3.43 -13.91 -2.99
N MET A 347 3.92 -14.27 -4.16
CA MET A 347 3.18 -14.10 -5.40
C MET A 347 2.00 -15.09 -5.56
N ALA A 348 2.08 -16.28 -4.97
CA ALA A 348 1.04 -17.31 -5.07
C ALA A 348 0.36 -17.60 -3.72
N GLN A 349 1.06 -17.40 -2.62
CA GLN A 349 0.69 -17.81 -1.29
C GLN A 349 -0.09 -16.71 -0.55
N GLY A 350 -1.36 -16.55 -0.87
CA GLY A 350 -2.22 -15.51 -0.28
C GLY A 350 -2.80 -15.85 1.09
N HIS A 351 -2.58 -17.05 1.64
CA HIS A 351 -3.13 -17.51 2.93
C HIS A 351 -4.62 -17.20 3.09
N ASN A 352 -5.43 -17.36 2.07
CA ASN A 352 -6.83 -16.93 2.02
C ASN A 352 -7.06 -15.41 2.16
N ARG A 353 -6.02 -14.59 2.07
CA ARG A 353 -6.11 -13.14 2.29
C ARG A 353 -6.17 -12.34 1.00
N TRP A 354 -6.12 -12.98 -0.18
CA TRP A 354 -6.30 -12.30 -1.45
C TRP A 354 -7.75 -11.80 -1.60
N PRO A 355 -7.96 -10.53 -2.04
CA PRO A 355 -6.96 -9.51 -2.36
C PRO A 355 -6.52 -8.66 -1.15
N ASN A 356 -6.90 -9.01 0.06
CA ASN A 356 -6.76 -8.17 1.25
C ASN A 356 -5.36 -8.20 1.91
N ILE A 357 -4.42 -8.95 1.32
CA ILE A 357 -3.08 -9.15 1.89
C ILE A 357 -2.35 -7.81 2.14
N TRP A 358 -2.44 -6.85 1.24
CA TRP A 358 -1.78 -5.55 1.39
C TRP A 358 -2.34 -4.70 2.54
N TYR A 359 -3.61 -4.88 2.88
CA TYR A 359 -4.20 -4.28 4.06
C TYR A 359 -3.72 -4.97 5.34
N VAL A 360 -3.67 -6.30 5.33
CA VAL A 360 -3.19 -7.09 6.48
C VAL A 360 -1.71 -6.81 6.74
N GLU A 361 -0.89 -6.70 5.72
CA GLU A 361 0.54 -6.39 5.81
C GLU A 361 0.85 -4.89 5.92
N ARG A 362 -0.19 -4.06 5.96
CA ARG A 362 -0.09 -2.62 6.23
C ARG A 362 0.84 -1.86 5.28
N TRP A 363 0.68 -2.10 3.98
CA TRP A 363 1.46 -1.41 2.95
C TRP A 363 1.36 0.12 3.03
N ASN A 364 0.30 0.67 3.62
CA ASN A 364 0.12 2.10 3.87
C ASN A 364 1.14 2.72 4.84
N LYS A 365 1.96 1.93 5.51
CA LYS A 365 3.06 2.43 6.36
C LYS A 365 4.35 2.70 5.59
N PHE A 366 4.43 2.24 4.35
CA PHE A 366 5.63 2.40 3.52
C PHE A 366 5.56 3.66 2.66
N ASP A 367 6.73 4.10 2.20
CA ASP A 367 6.83 5.21 1.26
C ASP A 367 6.51 4.79 -0.16
N LEU A 368 6.96 3.62 -0.59
CA LEU A 368 6.82 3.12 -1.94
C LEU A 368 6.47 1.63 -1.93
N GLY A 369 5.50 1.23 -2.76
CA GLY A 369 5.15 -0.17 -2.99
C GLY A 369 5.44 -0.61 -4.42
N ILE A 370 5.87 -1.86 -4.58
CA ILE A 370 6.24 -2.42 -5.90
C ILE A 370 5.53 -3.75 -6.10
N VAL A 371 4.87 -3.89 -7.24
CA VAL A 371 4.19 -5.13 -7.66
C VAL A 371 4.80 -5.69 -8.94
N PRO A 372 4.79 -7.04 -9.10
CA PRO A 372 5.47 -7.72 -10.20
C PRO A 372 4.89 -7.45 -11.58
N GLY A 373 3.58 -7.21 -11.69
CA GLY A 373 2.94 -7.04 -12.99
C GLY A 373 1.43 -6.88 -12.92
N GLN A 374 0.77 -6.98 -14.06
CA GLN A 374 -0.64 -6.63 -14.27
C GLN A 374 -1.61 -7.40 -13.36
N LEU A 375 -1.35 -8.68 -13.06
CA LEU A 375 -2.21 -9.46 -12.17
C LEU A 375 -2.26 -8.81 -10.77
N TRP A 376 -1.09 -8.57 -10.19
CA TRP A 376 -0.97 -8.00 -8.84
C TRP A 376 -1.41 -6.54 -8.79
N ASN A 377 -1.20 -5.80 -9.89
CA ASN A 377 -1.79 -4.47 -10.06
C ASN A 377 -3.32 -4.51 -9.93
N SER A 378 -3.98 -5.46 -10.61
CA SER A 378 -5.43 -5.62 -10.54
C SER A 378 -5.90 -6.02 -9.13
N LEU A 379 -5.20 -6.97 -8.49
CA LEU A 379 -5.51 -7.40 -7.13
C LEU A 379 -5.26 -6.28 -6.10
N TRP A 380 -4.15 -5.56 -6.25
CA TRP A 380 -3.87 -4.37 -5.46
C TRP A 380 -5.00 -3.34 -5.57
N THR A 381 -5.45 -3.05 -6.78
CA THR A 381 -6.53 -2.09 -7.03
C THR A 381 -7.81 -2.51 -6.31
N GLN A 382 -8.16 -3.80 -6.33
CA GLN A 382 -9.32 -4.32 -5.59
C GLN A 382 -9.17 -4.12 -4.08
N CYS A 383 -8.01 -4.45 -3.51
CA CYS A 383 -7.73 -4.25 -2.09
C CYS A 383 -7.80 -2.77 -1.72
N ALA A 384 -7.15 -1.91 -2.48
CA ALA A 384 -7.07 -0.49 -2.19
C ALA A 384 -8.40 0.26 -2.36
N CYS A 385 -9.35 -0.28 -3.16
CA CYS A 385 -10.72 0.24 -3.22
C CYS A 385 -11.54 -0.05 -1.95
N GLN A 386 -11.23 -1.15 -1.26
CA GLN A 386 -11.96 -1.56 -0.05
C GLN A 386 -11.29 -1.05 1.23
N TYR A 387 -9.96 -0.97 1.22
CA TYR A 387 -9.14 -0.64 2.39
C TYR A 387 -8.12 0.44 2.04
N TYR A 388 -7.79 1.27 3.01
CA TYR A 388 -6.72 2.25 2.86
C TYR A 388 -5.35 1.54 2.96
N ALA A 389 -4.87 1.04 1.83
CA ALA A 389 -3.65 0.24 1.75
C ALA A 389 -2.48 0.94 1.01
N ASN A 390 -2.67 2.18 0.52
CA ASN A 390 -1.68 2.86 -0.29
C ASN A 390 -0.43 3.28 0.49
N PRO A 391 0.76 2.90 0.02
CA PRO A 391 2.00 3.56 0.37
C PRO A 391 1.96 5.05 0.02
N ARG A 392 2.80 5.83 0.68
CA ARG A 392 2.89 7.29 0.54
C ARG A 392 2.99 7.80 -0.89
N HIS A 393 3.90 7.23 -1.67
CA HIS A 393 4.07 7.60 -3.09
C HIS A 393 3.29 6.68 -4.02
N GLY A 394 2.52 5.76 -3.46
CA GLY A 394 1.71 4.80 -4.19
C GLY A 394 2.44 3.50 -4.51
N VAL A 395 1.77 2.69 -5.34
CA VAL A 395 2.28 1.41 -5.82
C VAL A 395 2.65 1.52 -7.29
N TYR A 396 3.74 0.88 -7.66
CA TYR A 396 4.26 0.87 -9.04
C TYR A 396 4.37 -0.55 -9.55
N GLU A 397 3.95 -0.75 -10.80
CA GLU A 397 4.13 -1.99 -11.54
C GLU A 397 5.50 -1.96 -12.22
N LEU A 398 6.56 -2.22 -11.44
CA LEU A 398 7.94 -2.17 -11.93
C LEU A 398 8.52 -3.53 -12.28
N GLY A 399 7.87 -4.60 -11.86
CA GLY A 399 8.34 -5.95 -12.14
C GLY A 399 8.82 -6.69 -10.88
N TYR A 400 9.39 -7.87 -11.10
CA TYR A 400 9.91 -8.75 -10.07
C TYR A 400 11.44 -8.84 -10.17
N PRO A 401 12.20 -8.49 -9.12
CA PRO A 401 13.66 -8.31 -9.22
C PRO A 401 14.42 -9.52 -9.76
N LYS A 402 14.03 -10.74 -9.34
CA LYS A 402 14.66 -11.97 -9.85
C LYS A 402 14.53 -12.15 -11.36
N SER A 403 13.56 -11.51 -12.02
CA SER A 403 13.37 -11.63 -13.45
C SER A 403 14.51 -11.03 -14.27
N ASP A 404 15.28 -10.08 -13.71
CA ASP A 404 16.47 -9.52 -14.34
C ASP A 404 17.63 -10.53 -14.43
N LEU A 405 17.58 -11.61 -13.64
CA LEU A 405 18.61 -12.64 -13.60
C LEU A 405 18.35 -13.83 -14.55
N VAL A 406 17.15 -13.94 -15.12
CA VAL A 406 16.72 -15.09 -15.92
C VAL A 406 17.70 -15.41 -17.07
N ASP A 407 18.19 -14.38 -17.74
CA ASP A 407 19.14 -14.48 -18.86
C ASP A 407 20.58 -14.10 -18.47
N SER A 408 20.88 -14.05 -17.17
CA SER A 408 22.23 -13.68 -16.72
C SER A 408 23.25 -14.77 -17.08
N PRO A 409 24.42 -14.39 -17.59
CA PRO A 409 25.49 -15.37 -17.91
C PRO A 409 25.97 -16.17 -16.70
N SER A 410 25.89 -15.59 -15.50
CA SER A 410 26.27 -16.26 -14.25
C SER A 410 25.31 -17.39 -13.90
N LEU A 411 23.99 -17.16 -13.99
CA LEU A 411 22.98 -18.18 -13.77
C LEU A 411 23.11 -19.32 -14.80
N GLU A 412 23.30 -18.98 -16.06
CA GLU A 412 23.47 -19.95 -17.14
C GLU A 412 24.71 -20.82 -16.93
N LYS A 413 25.81 -20.21 -16.51
CA LYS A 413 27.05 -20.94 -16.22
C LYS A 413 26.84 -21.90 -15.04
N HIS A 414 26.29 -21.40 -13.95
CA HIS A 414 26.08 -22.18 -12.73
C HIS A 414 25.10 -23.35 -12.95
N ALA A 415 24.01 -23.11 -13.67
CA ALA A 415 23.05 -24.17 -14.04
C ALA A 415 23.72 -25.27 -14.91
N ARG A 416 24.61 -24.90 -15.84
CA ARG A 416 25.37 -25.91 -16.64
C ARG A 416 26.32 -26.73 -15.76
N GLU A 417 27.01 -26.10 -14.82
CA GLU A 417 27.89 -26.78 -13.87
C GLU A 417 27.12 -27.79 -13.02
N LEU A 418 25.99 -27.38 -12.47
CA LEU A 418 25.13 -28.25 -11.65
C LEU A 418 24.50 -29.39 -12.49
N ARG A 419 24.08 -29.11 -13.73
CA ARG A 419 23.60 -30.14 -14.69
C ARG A 419 24.67 -31.19 -14.99
N ALA A 420 25.92 -30.77 -15.16
CA ALA A 420 27.03 -31.67 -15.37
C ALA A 420 27.32 -32.54 -14.14
N GLN A 421 27.19 -31.96 -12.93
CA GLN A 421 27.37 -32.70 -11.67
C GLN A 421 26.28 -33.78 -11.48
N PHE A 422 25.02 -33.44 -11.77
CA PHE A 422 23.92 -34.40 -11.63
C PHE A 422 23.96 -35.52 -12.68
N ASN A 423 24.56 -35.28 -13.85
CA ASN A 423 24.61 -36.27 -14.92
C ASN A 423 23.23 -36.89 -15.24
N PHE A 424 22.25 -36.04 -15.54
CA PHE A 424 20.84 -36.42 -15.70
C PHE A 424 20.65 -37.62 -16.64
N LYS A 425 19.82 -38.55 -16.21
CA LYS A 425 19.52 -39.78 -16.94
C LYS A 425 18.63 -39.54 -18.17
N TYR A 426 17.75 -38.54 -18.11
CA TYR A 426 16.74 -38.22 -19.12
C TYR A 426 16.87 -36.79 -19.60
N ASN A 427 16.21 -36.48 -20.72
CA ASN A 427 16.24 -35.12 -21.31
C ASN A 427 15.18 -34.19 -20.67
N PHE A 428 14.15 -34.72 -20.03
CA PHE A 428 13.08 -33.95 -19.42
C PHE A 428 13.19 -34.02 -17.89
N SER A 429 13.09 -32.87 -17.26
CA SER A 429 13.26 -32.74 -15.80
C SER A 429 12.06 -32.04 -15.17
N ILE A 430 11.59 -32.56 -14.04
CA ILE A 430 10.46 -32.04 -13.28
C ILE A 430 10.95 -31.61 -11.91
N LEU A 431 10.69 -30.34 -11.56
CA LEU A 431 11.05 -29.78 -10.27
C LEU A 431 9.91 -29.89 -9.28
N TYR A 432 10.18 -30.52 -8.14
CA TYR A 432 9.34 -30.46 -6.96
C TYR A 432 9.84 -29.35 -6.03
N ALA A 433 8.98 -28.37 -5.74
CA ALA A 433 9.33 -27.24 -4.87
C ALA A 433 8.09 -26.77 -4.09
N PRO A 434 7.76 -27.42 -2.98
CA PRO A 434 6.58 -27.11 -2.18
C PRO A 434 6.77 -25.83 -1.35
N SER A 435 5.66 -25.21 -0.92
CA SER A 435 5.70 -24.14 0.09
C SER A 435 5.98 -24.70 1.48
N TRP A 436 5.43 -25.90 1.77
CA TRP A 436 5.60 -26.60 3.04
C TRP A 436 5.86 -28.08 2.78
N GLU A 437 6.90 -28.65 3.39
CA GLU A 437 7.09 -30.09 3.38
C GLU A 437 6.44 -30.72 4.60
N ASN A 438 5.34 -31.41 4.38
CA ASN A 438 4.58 -32.12 5.39
C ASN A 438 3.74 -33.19 4.74
N ASP A 439 3.26 -34.15 5.54
CA ASP A 439 2.23 -35.10 5.16
C ASP A 439 2.64 -36.02 3.98
N GLY A 440 3.93 -36.20 3.75
CA GLY A 440 4.47 -37.09 2.72
C GLY A 440 4.30 -36.58 1.29
N LYS A 441 4.24 -35.27 1.06
CA LYS A 441 4.10 -34.69 -0.29
C LYS A 441 5.22 -35.10 -1.24
N GLU A 442 6.47 -35.13 -0.76
CA GLU A 442 7.60 -35.59 -1.57
C GLU A 442 7.44 -37.08 -1.96
N ASP A 443 6.94 -37.91 -1.04
CA ASP A 443 6.66 -39.34 -1.35
C ASP A 443 5.53 -39.46 -2.37
N ASP A 444 4.43 -38.70 -2.24
CA ASP A 444 3.36 -38.64 -3.25
C ASP A 444 3.94 -38.27 -4.64
N PHE A 445 4.84 -37.29 -4.71
CA PHE A 445 5.48 -36.83 -5.95
C PHE A 445 6.40 -37.93 -6.55
N VAL A 446 7.30 -38.48 -5.74
CA VAL A 446 8.29 -39.47 -6.20
C VAL A 446 7.58 -40.77 -6.60
N CYS A 447 6.64 -41.28 -5.80
CA CYS A 447 5.89 -42.48 -6.10
C CYS A 447 5.05 -42.37 -7.38
N ALA A 448 4.46 -41.18 -7.63
CA ALA A 448 3.69 -40.95 -8.85
C ALA A 448 4.55 -40.96 -10.12
N LEU A 449 5.79 -40.40 -10.07
CA LEU A 449 6.54 -40.02 -11.26
C LEU A 449 7.86 -40.78 -11.49
N SER A 450 8.43 -41.47 -10.49
CA SER A 450 9.76 -42.10 -10.59
C SER A 450 9.86 -43.18 -11.68
N SER A 451 8.74 -43.78 -12.09
CA SER A 451 8.70 -44.76 -13.17
C SER A 451 8.59 -44.14 -14.58
N LEU A 452 8.44 -42.83 -14.69
CA LEU A 452 8.42 -42.13 -15.97
C LEU A 452 9.87 -41.86 -16.47
N PRO A 453 10.08 -41.70 -17.79
CA PRO A 453 11.39 -41.39 -18.35
C PRO A 453 11.73 -39.92 -18.18
N VAL A 454 11.75 -39.43 -16.93
CA VAL A 454 11.99 -38.06 -16.53
C VAL A 454 12.95 -37.98 -15.34
N ASN A 455 13.68 -36.90 -15.19
CA ASN A 455 14.44 -36.62 -13.97
C ASN A 455 13.52 -35.90 -12.96
N LEU A 456 13.61 -36.27 -11.71
CA LEU A 456 12.88 -35.65 -10.61
C LEU A 456 13.86 -34.85 -9.77
N LEU A 457 13.76 -33.52 -9.85
CA LEU A 457 14.56 -32.60 -9.06
C LEU A 457 13.76 -32.22 -7.81
N ILE A 458 14.34 -32.40 -6.64
CA ILE A 458 13.73 -32.07 -5.37
C ILE A 458 14.45 -30.85 -4.79
N LYS A 459 13.74 -29.76 -4.59
CA LYS A 459 14.24 -28.51 -4.02
C LYS A 459 13.36 -28.08 -2.87
N GLN A 460 13.81 -28.34 -1.66
CA GLN A 460 13.15 -27.85 -0.44
C GLN A 460 13.57 -26.41 -0.14
N ALA A 461 12.70 -25.66 0.55
CA ALA A 461 13.07 -24.37 1.12
C ALA A 461 14.08 -24.55 2.26
N HIS A 462 14.90 -23.54 2.49
CA HIS A 462 15.75 -23.47 3.68
C HIS A 462 14.94 -22.94 4.87
N TRP A 463 14.56 -23.83 5.78
CA TRP A 463 13.74 -23.51 6.94
C TRP A 463 14.61 -23.03 8.12
N PRO A 464 14.25 -21.90 8.79
CA PRO A 464 14.96 -21.42 9.95
C PRO A 464 14.71 -22.28 11.19
N ALA A 465 15.54 -22.13 12.21
CA ALA A 465 15.32 -22.73 13.53
C ALA A 465 13.94 -22.31 14.07
N GLY A 466 13.23 -23.25 14.71
CA GLY A 466 11.84 -23.09 15.15
C GLY A 466 10.82 -23.85 14.31
N TYR A 467 11.23 -24.38 13.15
CA TYR A 467 10.43 -25.24 12.30
C TYR A 467 10.96 -26.67 12.26
N GLU A 468 11.40 -27.19 13.41
CA GLU A 468 12.05 -28.50 13.55
C GLU A 468 11.18 -29.64 12.97
N HIS A 469 9.86 -29.54 13.09
CA HIS A 469 8.95 -30.56 12.54
C HIS A 469 8.96 -30.60 10.99
N ILE A 470 9.14 -29.45 10.31
CA ILE A 470 9.28 -29.40 8.85
C ILE A 470 10.65 -29.90 8.43
N ILE A 471 11.71 -29.46 9.13
CA ILE A 471 13.09 -29.89 8.88
C ILE A 471 13.18 -31.41 9.01
N HIS A 472 12.58 -31.98 10.05
CA HIS A 472 12.54 -33.44 10.27
C HIS A 472 11.81 -34.17 9.15
N ASN A 473 10.67 -33.65 8.66
CA ASN A 473 9.96 -34.24 7.52
C ASN A 473 10.83 -34.22 6.26
N ILE A 474 11.53 -33.12 5.97
CA ILE A 474 12.45 -33.01 4.84
C ILE A 474 13.56 -34.07 4.93
N GLU A 475 14.17 -34.22 6.10
CA GLU A 475 15.22 -35.21 6.33
C GLU A 475 14.71 -36.67 6.18
N GLN A 476 13.52 -36.94 6.69
CA GLN A 476 12.89 -38.26 6.51
C GLN A 476 12.60 -38.59 5.05
N MET A 477 12.04 -37.65 4.30
CA MET A 477 11.75 -37.81 2.88
C MET A 477 13.03 -38.03 2.07
N ARG A 478 14.05 -37.18 2.32
CA ARG A 478 15.37 -37.35 1.69
C ARG A 478 15.97 -38.72 1.98
N ALA A 479 15.98 -39.17 3.23
CA ALA A 479 16.47 -40.51 3.61
C ALA A 479 15.69 -41.66 2.95
N MET A 480 14.41 -41.45 2.66
CA MET A 480 13.55 -42.41 2.00
C MET A 480 13.86 -42.56 0.51
N HIS A 481 14.20 -41.46 -0.18
CA HIS A 481 14.27 -41.43 -1.63
C HIS A 481 15.69 -41.26 -2.19
N GLU A 482 16.60 -40.63 -1.46
CA GLU A 482 17.97 -40.42 -1.89
C GLU A 482 18.68 -41.74 -2.14
N ASN A 483 19.30 -41.91 -3.31
CA ASN A 483 19.97 -43.15 -3.75
C ASN A 483 19.07 -44.37 -3.94
N LYS A 484 17.75 -44.26 -3.77
CA LYS A 484 16.81 -45.34 -4.03
C LYS A 484 16.38 -45.39 -5.49
N TYR A 485 16.27 -44.24 -6.13
CA TYR A 485 15.87 -44.07 -7.51
C TYR A 485 17.02 -43.41 -8.30
N ASP A 486 17.30 -43.93 -9.49
CA ASP A 486 18.39 -43.44 -10.34
C ASP A 486 18.05 -42.17 -11.15
N ASN A 487 16.84 -41.66 -11.00
CA ASN A 487 16.33 -40.46 -11.65
C ASN A 487 15.83 -39.40 -10.65
N VAL A 488 16.14 -39.56 -9.36
CA VAL A 488 15.82 -38.55 -8.31
C VAL A 488 17.10 -37.80 -7.93
N TYR A 489 17.05 -36.49 -7.95
CA TYR A 489 18.18 -35.59 -7.71
C TYR A 489 17.79 -34.53 -6.68
N TYR A 490 18.62 -34.31 -5.67
CA TYR A 490 18.41 -33.31 -4.65
C TYR A 490 19.21 -32.04 -4.93
N VAL A 491 18.50 -30.93 -5.09
CA VAL A 491 19.10 -29.59 -5.14
C VAL A 491 19.19 -29.08 -3.70
N GLU A 492 20.36 -28.60 -3.28
CA GLU A 492 20.56 -28.15 -1.91
C GLU A 492 19.59 -27.02 -1.52
N PRO A 493 19.04 -27.00 -0.29
CA PRO A 493 18.09 -25.99 0.17
C PRO A 493 18.61 -24.54 0.07
N THR A 494 19.91 -24.35 0.18
CA THR A 494 20.58 -23.04 0.07
C THR A 494 20.82 -22.58 -1.37
N GLU A 495 20.64 -23.48 -2.37
CA GLU A 495 20.77 -23.13 -3.78
C GLU A 495 19.64 -22.19 -4.21
N SER A 496 19.94 -21.27 -5.12
CA SER A 496 18.91 -20.38 -5.67
C SER A 496 17.82 -21.16 -6.40
N ILE A 497 16.57 -20.79 -6.18
CA ILE A 497 15.44 -21.37 -6.92
C ILE A 497 15.55 -21.13 -8.44
N LEU A 498 16.17 -20.02 -8.85
CA LEU A 498 16.38 -19.72 -10.27
C LEU A 498 17.28 -20.75 -10.95
N THR A 499 18.28 -21.28 -10.24
CA THR A 499 19.13 -22.38 -10.74
C THR A 499 18.30 -23.66 -10.95
N ALA A 500 17.45 -24.02 -9.97
CA ALA A 500 16.58 -25.17 -10.10
C ALA A 500 15.56 -25.00 -11.23
N LEU A 501 14.99 -23.82 -11.37
CA LEU A 501 14.09 -23.46 -12.48
C LEU A 501 14.81 -23.52 -13.85
N LYS A 502 16.07 -23.15 -13.93
CA LYS A 502 16.86 -23.29 -15.18
C LYS A 502 17.10 -24.75 -15.55
N LEU A 503 17.19 -25.64 -14.56
CA LEU A 503 17.46 -27.08 -14.76
C LEU A 503 16.23 -27.90 -15.13
N CYS A 504 15.01 -27.47 -14.76
CA CYS A 504 13.79 -28.22 -15.02
C CYS A 504 13.08 -27.80 -16.30
N ASP A 505 12.10 -28.56 -16.74
CA ASP A 505 11.19 -28.24 -17.86
C ASP A 505 9.76 -27.97 -17.36
N MET A 506 9.44 -28.39 -16.14
CA MET A 506 8.14 -28.24 -15.51
C MET A 506 8.29 -28.21 -13.99
N VAL A 507 7.34 -27.56 -13.30
CA VAL A 507 7.28 -27.49 -11.84
C VAL A 507 6.04 -28.24 -11.32
N VAL A 508 6.19 -28.95 -10.20
CA VAL A 508 5.10 -29.49 -9.40
C VAL A 508 5.21 -28.91 -8.00
N SER A 509 4.12 -28.36 -7.50
CA SER A 509 4.07 -27.74 -6.18
C SER A 509 2.66 -27.79 -5.55
N ASP A 510 2.53 -27.21 -4.39
CA ASP A 510 1.27 -26.98 -3.69
C ASP A 510 0.72 -25.56 -3.98
N GLU A 511 1.06 -24.55 -3.19
CA GLU A 511 0.71 -23.13 -3.39
C GLU A 511 1.94 -22.21 -3.43
N SER A 512 3.11 -22.76 -3.71
CA SER A 512 4.37 -22.00 -3.71
C SER A 512 4.45 -20.97 -4.83
N SER A 513 5.06 -19.83 -4.54
CA SER A 513 5.40 -18.79 -5.52
C SER A 513 6.30 -19.28 -6.66
N VAL A 514 7.01 -20.38 -6.46
CA VAL A 514 7.87 -21.01 -7.49
C VAL A 514 7.09 -21.34 -8.77
N MET A 515 5.81 -21.71 -8.66
CA MET A 515 4.95 -21.96 -9.82
C MET A 515 4.75 -20.71 -10.70
N VAL A 516 4.71 -19.55 -10.07
CA VAL A 516 4.60 -18.27 -10.77
C VAL A 516 5.97 -17.82 -11.28
N GLU A 517 7.04 -18.04 -10.50
CA GLU A 517 8.43 -17.77 -10.94
C GLU A 517 8.82 -18.62 -12.17
N ALA A 518 8.28 -19.83 -12.31
CA ALA A 518 8.48 -20.68 -13.49
C ALA A 518 8.05 -20.00 -14.80
N LEU A 519 7.05 -19.11 -14.75
CA LEU A 519 6.58 -18.36 -15.92
C LEU A 519 7.64 -17.40 -16.47
N MET A 520 8.57 -16.91 -15.63
CA MET A 520 9.71 -16.10 -16.09
C MET A 520 10.62 -16.88 -17.04
N PHE A 521 10.64 -18.20 -16.90
CA PHE A 521 11.39 -19.15 -17.74
C PHE A 521 10.53 -19.81 -18.82
N HIS A 522 9.28 -19.36 -19.02
CA HIS A 522 8.30 -19.97 -19.92
C HIS A 522 8.07 -21.46 -19.64
N LYS A 523 8.02 -21.83 -18.35
CA LYS A 523 7.83 -23.22 -17.90
C LYS A 523 6.47 -23.40 -17.24
N PRO A 524 5.77 -24.50 -17.59
CA PRO A 524 4.47 -24.80 -17.00
C PRO A 524 4.61 -25.34 -15.59
N SER A 525 3.54 -25.19 -14.80
CA SER A 525 3.47 -25.71 -13.45
C SER A 525 2.18 -26.51 -13.21
N ILE A 526 2.27 -27.53 -12.36
CA ILE A 526 1.15 -28.27 -11.80
C ILE A 526 1.04 -27.94 -10.31
N ALA A 527 -0.14 -27.51 -9.89
CA ALA A 527 -0.49 -27.35 -8.49
C ALA A 527 -1.30 -28.57 -8.02
N VAL A 528 -0.82 -29.22 -6.97
CA VAL A 528 -1.54 -30.33 -6.32
C VAL A 528 -2.42 -29.76 -5.21
N ILE A 529 -3.70 -29.55 -5.54
CA ILE A 529 -4.62 -28.74 -4.72
C ILE A 529 -5.17 -29.47 -3.49
N ASP A 530 -4.95 -30.76 -3.33
CA ASP A 530 -5.34 -31.53 -2.16
C ASP A 530 -4.17 -31.89 -1.23
N TRP A 531 -2.98 -31.32 -1.47
CA TRP A 531 -1.92 -31.31 -0.47
C TRP A 531 -2.26 -30.35 0.66
N LEU A 532 -1.90 -30.76 1.88
CA LEU A 532 -2.22 -29.99 3.08
C LEU A 532 -1.18 -28.89 3.36
N ILE A 533 -1.67 -27.77 3.81
CA ILE A 533 -0.86 -26.62 4.26
C ILE A 533 -1.10 -26.45 5.76
N PRO A 534 -0.05 -26.54 6.60
CA PRO A 534 -0.19 -26.58 8.05
C PRO A 534 -0.16 -25.19 8.71
N ASP A 535 -0.50 -24.12 7.96
CA ASP A 535 -0.56 -22.75 8.47
C ASP A 535 -1.83 -22.45 9.29
N THR A 536 -2.77 -23.40 9.36
CA THR A 536 -3.99 -23.36 10.15
C THR A 536 -4.19 -24.64 10.95
N THR A 537 -5.06 -24.60 11.96
CA THR A 537 -5.46 -25.79 12.74
C THR A 537 -6.99 -25.96 12.65
N PRO A 538 -7.50 -27.03 12.01
CA PRO A 538 -6.75 -28.07 11.28
C PRO A 538 -6.06 -27.55 10.02
N ALA A 539 -5.06 -28.30 9.52
CA ALA A 539 -4.40 -27.99 8.26
C ALA A 539 -5.42 -27.91 7.12
N ARG A 540 -5.22 -26.97 6.23
CA ARG A 540 -6.09 -26.71 5.07
C ARG A 540 -5.50 -27.27 3.77
N HIS A 541 -6.32 -27.41 2.75
CA HIS A 541 -5.83 -27.69 1.40
C HIS A 541 -5.15 -26.47 0.77
N ALA A 542 -4.24 -26.73 -0.16
CA ALA A 542 -3.57 -25.70 -0.95
C ALA A 542 -4.59 -24.85 -1.73
N ILE A 543 -4.35 -23.52 -1.76
CA ILE A 543 -5.19 -22.53 -2.45
C ILE A 543 -4.37 -21.85 -3.53
N VAL A 544 -4.73 -22.08 -4.77
CA VAL A 544 -4.04 -21.51 -5.94
C VAL A 544 -5.06 -20.70 -6.74
N PRO A 545 -5.14 -19.37 -6.50
CA PRO A 545 -6.14 -18.53 -7.15
C PRO A 545 -5.84 -18.29 -8.64
N MET A 546 -4.57 -18.48 -9.09
CA MET A 546 -4.16 -18.20 -10.46
C MET A 546 -4.68 -19.25 -11.44
N ASP A 547 -5.01 -18.81 -12.65
CA ASP A 547 -5.43 -19.66 -13.77
C ASP A 547 -4.29 -19.97 -14.77
N CYS A 548 -3.07 -19.52 -14.48
CA CYS A 548 -1.85 -19.81 -15.22
C CYS A 548 -1.11 -21.08 -14.74
N VAL A 549 -1.75 -21.89 -13.93
CA VAL A 549 -1.22 -23.13 -13.36
C VAL A 549 -2.21 -24.26 -13.60
N VAL A 550 -1.72 -25.44 -14.00
CA VAL A 550 -2.56 -26.63 -14.13
C VAL A 550 -2.86 -27.16 -12.73
N LYS A 551 -4.12 -27.41 -12.41
CA LYS A 551 -4.56 -27.87 -11.08
C LYS A 551 -4.99 -29.32 -11.15
N CYS A 552 -4.47 -30.15 -10.25
CA CYS A 552 -4.90 -31.55 -10.11
C CYS A 552 -4.93 -31.98 -8.65
N LYS A 553 -5.54 -33.13 -8.38
CA LYS A 553 -5.38 -33.87 -7.10
C LYS A 553 -4.17 -34.78 -7.17
N LYS A 554 -3.59 -35.17 -6.03
CA LYS A 554 -2.42 -36.04 -5.95
C LYS A 554 -2.60 -37.36 -6.70
N VAL A 555 -3.79 -37.95 -6.67
CA VAL A 555 -4.11 -39.17 -7.41
C VAL A 555 -4.11 -39.00 -8.93
N GLN A 556 -4.19 -37.79 -9.42
CA GLN A 556 -4.19 -37.43 -10.84
C GLN A 556 -2.83 -36.89 -11.31
N LEU A 557 -1.87 -36.70 -10.39
CA LEU A 557 -0.58 -36.07 -10.69
C LEU A 557 0.13 -36.75 -11.86
N ARG A 558 0.19 -38.08 -11.88
CA ARG A 558 0.79 -38.82 -12.97
C ARG A 558 0.11 -38.56 -14.31
N GLU A 559 -1.21 -38.64 -14.36
CA GLU A 559 -1.99 -38.44 -15.59
C GLU A 559 -1.74 -37.05 -16.18
N TYR A 560 -1.79 -36.00 -15.35
CA TYR A 560 -1.58 -34.63 -15.80
C TYR A 560 -0.13 -34.37 -16.23
N THR A 561 0.84 -34.97 -15.52
CA THR A 561 2.25 -34.92 -15.91
C THR A 561 2.49 -35.59 -17.26
N GLU A 562 1.95 -36.77 -17.49
CA GLU A 562 2.05 -37.48 -18.77
C GLU A 562 1.42 -36.69 -19.92
N LYS A 563 0.28 -36.04 -19.70
CA LYS A 563 -0.34 -35.14 -20.67
C LYS A 563 0.57 -33.97 -21.05
N MET A 564 1.16 -33.30 -20.05
CA MET A 564 2.04 -32.15 -20.27
C MET A 564 3.35 -32.56 -20.94
N PHE A 565 3.93 -33.67 -20.53
CA PHE A 565 5.15 -34.23 -21.10
C PHE A 565 4.96 -34.69 -22.56
N SER A 566 3.82 -35.31 -22.88
CA SER A 566 3.52 -35.86 -24.20
C SER A 566 2.93 -34.84 -25.18
N ASN A 567 2.32 -33.79 -24.68
CA ASN A 567 1.65 -32.77 -25.48
C ASN A 567 1.91 -31.34 -24.98
N PRO A 568 3.02 -30.71 -25.38
CA PRO A 568 3.34 -29.34 -25.00
C PRO A 568 2.25 -28.31 -25.36
N SER A 569 1.46 -28.54 -26.40
CA SER A 569 0.37 -27.63 -26.77
C SER A 569 -0.73 -27.52 -25.72
N TYR A 570 -0.84 -28.53 -24.86
CA TYR A 570 -1.85 -28.58 -23.78
C TYR A 570 -1.75 -27.39 -22.81
N TYR A 571 -0.55 -26.87 -22.58
CA TYR A 571 -0.32 -25.78 -21.64
C TYR A 571 0.11 -24.44 -22.30
N HIS A 572 0.23 -24.37 -23.63
CA HIS A 572 0.64 -23.14 -24.33
C HIS A 572 -0.24 -21.94 -23.98
N SER A 573 -1.56 -22.11 -23.98
CA SER A 573 -2.50 -21.04 -23.63
C SER A 573 -2.36 -20.56 -22.17
N ILE A 574 -1.89 -21.45 -21.28
CA ILE A 574 -1.62 -21.15 -19.88
C ILE A 574 -0.33 -20.31 -19.79
N LEU A 575 0.72 -20.70 -20.52
CA LEU A 575 1.96 -19.93 -20.56
C LEU A 575 1.79 -18.54 -21.20
N GLU A 576 0.97 -18.43 -22.24
CA GLU A 576 0.66 -17.14 -22.86
C GLU A 576 -0.02 -16.18 -21.86
N LYS A 577 -0.96 -16.68 -21.06
CA LYS A 577 -1.54 -15.89 -19.96
C LYS A 577 -0.48 -15.49 -18.93
N GLY A 578 0.42 -16.41 -18.59
CA GLY A 578 1.47 -16.19 -17.61
C GLY A 578 2.51 -15.16 -18.04
N SER A 579 2.82 -15.05 -19.33
CA SER A 579 3.80 -14.11 -19.86
C SER A 579 3.46 -12.64 -19.60
N GLN A 580 2.17 -12.33 -19.32
CA GLN A 580 1.69 -10.98 -19.01
C GLN A 580 1.85 -10.62 -17.53
N PHE A 581 2.28 -11.54 -16.67
CA PHE A 581 2.32 -11.32 -15.22
C PHE A 581 3.52 -10.50 -14.77
N PHE A 582 4.64 -10.62 -15.47
CA PHE A 582 5.86 -9.92 -15.11
C PHE A 582 6.14 -8.74 -16.04
N SER A 583 6.21 -7.55 -15.47
CA SER A 583 6.54 -6.34 -16.20
C SER A 583 8.05 -6.08 -16.18
N ASN A 584 8.56 -5.43 -17.23
CA ASN A 584 9.93 -4.88 -17.34
C ASN A 584 11.07 -5.87 -17.12
N GLN A 585 10.92 -7.15 -17.42
CA GLN A 585 12.01 -8.12 -17.33
C GLN A 585 13.29 -7.58 -18.00
N GLY A 586 14.43 -7.72 -17.31
CA GLY A 586 15.73 -7.20 -17.73
C GLY A 586 15.99 -5.72 -17.39
N SER A 587 15.04 -5.01 -16.77
CA SER A 587 15.23 -3.62 -16.31
C SER A 587 14.56 -3.31 -14.98
N VAL A 588 14.07 -4.30 -14.27
CA VAL A 588 13.30 -4.15 -13.04
C VAL A 588 14.11 -3.44 -11.95
N CYS A 589 15.30 -3.94 -11.65
CA CYS A 589 16.14 -3.39 -10.59
C CYS A 589 16.56 -1.95 -10.90
N LYS A 590 16.81 -1.66 -12.18
CA LYS A 590 17.08 -0.31 -12.66
C LYS A 590 15.87 0.62 -12.40
N ASP A 591 14.67 0.20 -12.79
CA ASP A 591 13.46 1.00 -12.65
C ASP A 591 13.10 1.20 -11.15
N ILE A 592 13.34 0.20 -10.30
CA ILE A 592 13.18 0.32 -8.84
C ILE A 592 14.13 1.37 -8.27
N MET A 593 15.40 1.31 -8.64
CA MET A 593 16.39 2.29 -8.18
C MET A 593 16.10 3.69 -8.73
N ASP A 594 15.65 3.82 -9.98
CA ASP A 594 15.21 5.10 -10.54
C ASP A 594 14.06 5.71 -9.71
N ALA A 595 13.10 4.88 -9.25
CA ALA A 595 12.00 5.32 -8.40
C ALA A 595 12.48 5.73 -7.00
N ILE A 596 13.38 4.96 -6.39
CA ILE A 596 13.98 5.29 -5.09
C ILE A 596 14.73 6.62 -5.17
N GLU A 597 15.59 6.80 -6.17
CA GLU A 597 16.36 8.03 -6.38
C GLU A 597 15.45 9.25 -6.57
N TYR A 598 14.39 9.09 -7.34
CA TYR A 598 13.42 10.16 -7.56
C TYR A 598 12.75 10.63 -6.27
N TYR A 599 12.36 9.70 -5.39
CA TYR A 599 11.62 10.04 -4.18
C TYR A 599 12.51 10.36 -2.97
N THR A 600 13.78 9.97 -2.98
CA THR A 600 14.73 10.25 -1.86
C THR A 600 15.53 11.54 -2.04
N GLU A 601 15.26 12.34 -3.09
CA GLU A 601 16.02 13.57 -3.42
C GLU A 601 17.51 13.32 -3.71
N ALA A 602 18.00 12.09 -3.70
CA ALA A 602 19.35 11.78 -4.16
C ALA A 602 19.57 12.22 -5.63
N ALA A 603 18.47 12.35 -6.40
CA ALA A 603 18.48 12.87 -7.77
C ALA A 603 18.65 14.39 -7.87
N ASN A 604 18.36 15.16 -6.82
CA ASN A 604 18.44 16.63 -6.85
C ASN A 604 19.87 17.17 -6.92
N ASN A 605 20.86 16.32 -6.63
CA ASN A 605 22.28 16.68 -6.78
C ASN A 605 22.87 16.38 -8.15
N SER A 606 22.15 15.68 -9.02
CA SER A 606 22.54 15.51 -10.42
C SER A 606 21.69 16.43 -11.29
N ASN A 607 22.33 17.35 -12.02
CA ASN A 607 21.71 18.21 -13.05
C ASN A 607 21.12 17.42 -14.25
N LYS A 608 20.66 16.21 -14.02
CA LYS A 608 19.92 15.39 -14.99
C LYS A 608 18.46 15.41 -14.57
N LYS A 609 17.62 16.14 -15.31
CA LYS A 609 16.20 15.81 -15.43
C LYS A 609 16.11 14.33 -15.82
N THR A 610 15.96 13.46 -14.84
CA THR A 610 15.60 12.08 -15.09
C THR A 610 14.18 12.11 -15.62
N ASP A 611 14.05 11.78 -16.90
CA ASP A 611 12.76 11.54 -17.53
C ASP A 611 11.97 10.60 -16.62
N CYS A 612 10.81 10.99 -16.13
CA CYS A 612 9.98 10.19 -15.23
C CYS A 612 9.39 8.98 -15.96
N ARG A 613 10.26 8.11 -16.53
CA ARG A 613 9.85 6.94 -17.34
C ARG A 613 8.96 5.97 -16.55
N PHE A 614 9.12 5.93 -15.23
CA PHE A 614 8.30 5.06 -14.37
C PHE A 614 6.98 5.71 -13.93
N SER A 615 6.76 7.00 -14.13
CA SER A 615 5.49 7.65 -13.75
C SER A 615 4.29 7.06 -14.49
N SER A 616 4.49 6.57 -15.73
CA SER A 616 3.48 5.85 -16.50
C SER A 616 3.18 4.43 -15.95
N LYS A 617 4.05 3.93 -15.09
CA LYS A 617 3.95 2.61 -14.44
C LYS A 617 3.30 2.67 -13.06
N LYS A 618 2.95 3.88 -12.60
CA LYS A 618 2.18 4.03 -11.36
C LYS A 618 0.83 3.35 -11.54
N VAL A 619 0.50 2.49 -10.57
CA VAL A 619 -0.80 1.85 -10.52
C VAL A 619 -1.85 2.94 -10.31
N THR A 620 -2.52 3.32 -11.38
CA THR A 620 -3.68 4.21 -11.30
C THR A 620 -4.86 3.37 -10.85
N GLN A 621 -5.37 3.67 -9.67
CA GLN A 621 -6.61 3.07 -9.21
C GLN A 621 -7.75 3.54 -10.12
N LYS A 622 -8.20 2.69 -11.02
CA LYS A 622 -9.49 2.86 -11.67
C LYS A 622 -10.53 2.39 -10.66
N TYR A 623 -11.03 3.30 -9.85
CA TYR A 623 -12.22 2.99 -9.07
C TYR A 623 -13.33 2.69 -10.08
N ALA A 624 -13.86 1.48 -10.06
CA ALA A 624 -15.20 1.22 -10.54
C ALA A 624 -16.05 2.31 -9.91
N THR A 625 -16.69 3.13 -10.73
CA THR A 625 -17.50 4.28 -10.35
C THR A 625 -18.17 4.02 -9.02
N CYS A 626 -17.56 4.55 -7.95
CA CYS A 626 -18.22 4.55 -6.65
C CYS A 626 -19.44 5.43 -6.88
N SER A 627 -20.62 4.86 -6.78
CA SER A 627 -21.90 5.54 -6.98
C SER A 627 -22.10 6.76 -6.06
N LEU A 628 -21.16 7.03 -5.18
CA LEU A 628 -21.07 8.21 -4.33
C LEU A 628 -20.56 9.47 -5.06
N TRP A 629 -19.98 9.31 -6.28
CA TRP A 629 -19.38 10.43 -7.03
C TRP A 629 -20.10 10.75 -8.36
N ASN A 630 -21.20 10.03 -8.69
CA ASN A 630 -22.09 10.35 -9.81
C ASN A 630 -23.29 11.18 -9.35
#